data_58799241cb0bd249963cfafb465cae5b
#
_entry.id   58799241cb0bd249963cfafb465cae5b
#
_cell.length_a   1.000
_cell.length_b   1.000
_cell.length_c   1.000
_cell.angle_alpha   90.00
_cell.angle_beta   90.00
_cell.angle_gamma   90.00
#
_symmetry.space_group_name_H-M   'P 1'
#
loop_
_entity.id
_entity.type
_entity.pdbx_description
1 polymer ?
#
loop_
_entity_poly.entity_id
_entity_poly.type
_entity_poly.pdbx_seq_one_letter_code
_entity_poly.pdbx_strand_id
1 'polypeptide(L)'
;DPNATLSDLMEHVKGPDFPTKGIIMGRSGIRAAYATGRGRLMVRARHEFEEFGNGRTRIIFTELPYQVNKRMLIKAIADQVEDKRIEGISDIRDESDRNGMRMVIELKRDANPQVVLNRLFAQTQLQTTFAINMLALVENQRQPKILSLRHIIDEYLKFQEEIIVRRTRYDLKKAEERAHLLEGLLIAQDNIDEVIHIIRSSYDNAKENLMTRFGLDDVQAQAILDMRLKALQGLDREKLQTEYKELEEKIAYFLRILNDENLVKSILKEELTAIADKYGDDRKTEIQDVEDELDIEDLIEEEQCVFTLTENGYIKRTPVSEYAAQSKGGMGKKGITTREEDTVVDVFTASTHDYILFFTDTGKVYRKKGYQIPESGKAAKGTNIVNIIQVETGERVQAMIHFRDLNAENLFLTMVTRNGTVKRLPVETLKNLRNNGCLLYTSPSPRDGATS
;
A
#
# COMPACT_ATOMS: atom_id res chain seq x y z
N ASP A 1 10.23 -20.20 4.22
CA ASP A 1 9.32 -21.21 3.69
C ASP A 1 8.91 -20.86 2.25
N PRO A 2 9.29 -21.70 1.26
CA PRO A 2 8.90 -21.48 -0.14
C PRO A 2 7.38 -21.52 -0.39
N ASN A 3 6.61 -22.10 0.53
CA ASN A 3 5.16 -22.26 0.42
C ASN A 3 4.37 -21.28 1.29
N ALA A 4 5.05 -20.30 1.91
CA ALA A 4 4.40 -19.31 2.76
C ALA A 4 3.29 -18.56 1.99
N THR A 5 2.11 -18.49 2.56
CA THR A 5 0.98 -17.76 2.01
C THR A 5 1.12 -16.24 2.26
N LEU A 6 0.31 -15.43 1.61
CA LEU A 6 0.27 -14.00 1.91
C LEU A 6 -0.07 -13.74 3.38
N SER A 7 -0.95 -14.53 3.97
CA SER A 7 -1.34 -14.37 5.38
C SER A 7 -0.15 -14.63 6.31
N ASP A 8 0.63 -15.67 6.05
CA ASP A 8 1.84 -15.97 6.83
C ASP A 8 2.88 -14.84 6.74
N LEU A 9 3.05 -14.25 5.54
CA LEU A 9 3.94 -13.10 5.37
C LEU A 9 3.44 -11.87 6.11
N MET A 10 2.12 -11.65 6.17
CA MET A 10 1.51 -10.52 6.86
C MET A 10 1.54 -10.64 8.40
N GLU A 11 1.79 -11.80 8.97
CA GLU A 11 2.08 -11.93 10.40
C GLU A 11 3.36 -11.19 10.79
N HIS A 12 4.36 -11.19 9.89
CA HIS A 12 5.64 -10.53 10.09
C HIS A 12 5.66 -9.10 9.51
N VAL A 13 5.16 -8.92 8.29
CA VAL A 13 5.10 -7.62 7.61
C VAL A 13 3.67 -7.09 7.67
N LYS A 14 3.30 -6.51 8.81
CA LYS A 14 1.91 -6.09 9.12
C LYS A 14 1.37 -4.99 8.20
N GLY A 15 2.23 -4.13 7.68
CA GLY A 15 1.85 -3.01 6.81
C GLY A 15 2.97 -1.97 6.68
N PRO A 16 2.78 -0.93 5.88
CA PRO A 16 3.71 0.19 5.81
C PRO A 16 3.90 0.85 7.19
N ASP A 17 5.07 1.40 7.42
CA ASP A 17 5.40 2.17 8.61
C ASP A 17 5.90 3.56 8.20
N PHE A 18 5.28 4.61 8.72
CA PHE A 18 5.57 5.97 8.33
C PHE A 18 6.38 6.70 9.40
N PRO A 19 7.40 7.49 9.03
CA PRO A 19 8.20 8.26 9.99
C PRO A 19 7.38 9.32 10.73
N THR A 20 6.27 9.77 10.15
CA THR A 20 5.33 10.73 10.75
C THR A 20 4.29 10.07 11.63
N LYS A 21 4.40 8.74 11.85
CA LYS A 21 3.44 7.94 12.62
C LYS A 21 2.04 7.95 11.97
N GLY A 22 1.00 8.35 12.72
CA GLY A 22 -0.39 8.32 12.26
C GLY A 22 -1.03 6.94 12.39
N ILE A 23 -2.26 6.83 11.93
CA ILE A 23 -3.09 5.63 12.08
C ILE A 23 -3.53 5.15 10.70
N ILE A 24 -3.24 3.91 10.37
CA ILE A 24 -3.79 3.25 9.17
C ILE A 24 -5.14 2.65 9.56
N MET A 25 -6.17 3.00 8.82
CA MET A 25 -7.54 2.55 9.03
C MET A 25 -7.84 1.32 8.17
N GLY A 26 -7.99 0.16 8.83
CA GLY A 26 -8.28 -1.12 8.18
C GLY A 26 -7.06 -1.81 7.54
N ARG A 27 -7.21 -3.10 7.24
CA ARG A 27 -6.16 -3.98 6.65
C ARG A 27 -6.45 -4.38 5.21
N SER A 28 -7.66 -4.15 4.71
CA SER A 28 -8.06 -4.58 3.36
C SER A 28 -7.18 -3.99 2.26
N GLY A 29 -6.87 -2.68 2.36
CA GLY A 29 -5.97 -2.00 1.43
C GLY A 29 -4.52 -2.50 1.49
N ILE A 30 -4.02 -2.86 2.69
CA ILE A 30 -2.70 -3.47 2.87
C ILE A 30 -2.67 -4.84 2.17
N ARG A 31 -3.68 -5.67 2.45
CA ARG A 31 -3.78 -7.02 1.85
C ARG A 31 -3.85 -6.95 0.33
N ALA A 32 -4.65 -6.03 -0.23
CA ALA A 32 -4.73 -5.81 -1.67
C ALA A 32 -3.37 -5.38 -2.26
N ALA A 33 -2.67 -4.44 -1.60
CA ALA A 33 -1.35 -3.99 -2.03
C ALA A 33 -0.32 -5.13 -2.01
N TYR A 34 -0.28 -5.92 -0.95
CA TYR A 34 0.66 -7.03 -0.81
C TYR A 34 0.38 -8.20 -1.73
N ALA A 35 -0.90 -8.41 -2.10
CA ALA A 35 -1.29 -9.43 -3.08
C ALA A 35 -0.94 -9.03 -4.52
N THR A 36 -1.20 -7.77 -4.90
CA THR A 36 -1.16 -7.33 -6.31
C THR A 36 -0.05 -6.35 -6.64
N GLY A 37 0.62 -5.78 -5.62
CA GLY A 37 1.57 -4.69 -5.76
C GLY A 37 0.91 -3.32 -5.84
N ARG A 38 -0.42 -3.22 -5.78
CA ARG A 38 -1.18 -1.96 -5.76
C ARG A 38 -2.27 -1.98 -4.72
N GLY A 39 -2.41 -0.89 -3.98
CA GLY A 39 -3.45 -0.74 -2.97
C GLY A 39 -3.64 0.71 -2.55
N ARG A 40 -4.68 0.95 -1.76
CA ARG A 40 -4.96 2.25 -1.18
C ARG A 40 -5.19 2.08 0.31
N LEU A 41 -4.53 2.91 1.11
CA LEU A 41 -4.67 2.94 2.55
C LEU A 41 -5.34 4.24 2.95
N MET A 42 -6.25 4.19 3.90
CA MET A 42 -6.74 5.36 4.60
C MET A 42 -5.79 5.63 5.77
N VAL A 43 -5.15 6.79 5.79
CA VAL A 43 -4.26 7.21 6.87
C VAL A 43 -4.87 8.42 7.57
N ARG A 44 -4.97 8.35 8.89
CA ARG A 44 -5.63 9.34 9.75
C ARG A 44 -4.64 9.94 10.74
N ALA A 45 -4.80 11.22 11.03
CA ALA A 45 -4.10 11.91 12.09
C ALA A 45 -4.49 11.35 13.47
N ARG A 46 -3.53 11.25 14.40
CA ARG A 46 -3.83 10.93 15.80
C ARG A 46 -4.37 12.16 16.50
N HIS A 47 -5.48 12.01 17.20
CA HIS A 47 -6.14 13.09 17.91
C HIS A 47 -6.48 12.70 19.35
N GLU A 48 -6.65 13.71 20.17
CA GLU A 48 -7.12 13.62 21.55
C GLU A 48 -8.08 14.77 21.83
N PHE A 49 -9.06 14.53 22.70
CA PHE A 49 -9.95 15.58 23.18
C PHE A 49 -9.44 16.06 24.55
N GLU A 50 -9.37 17.35 24.73
CA GLU A 50 -8.98 17.97 25.99
C GLU A 50 -10.00 19.03 26.40
N GLU A 51 -10.52 18.92 27.61
CA GLU A 51 -11.37 19.96 28.18
C GLU A 51 -10.54 21.11 28.75
N PHE A 52 -10.94 22.33 28.46
CA PHE A 52 -10.27 23.53 28.99
C PHE A 52 -11.28 24.61 29.31
N GLY A 53 -10.89 25.52 30.24
CA GLY A 53 -11.62 26.73 30.61
C GLY A 53 -13.13 26.76 30.44
N ASN A 54 -13.88 26.63 31.50
CA ASN A 54 -15.35 26.71 31.52
C ASN A 54 -16.11 25.67 30.65
N GLY A 55 -15.62 24.43 30.55
CA GLY A 55 -16.30 23.32 29.84
C GLY A 55 -16.26 23.44 28.31
N ARG A 56 -15.26 24.14 27.76
CA ARG A 56 -14.98 24.08 26.33
C ARG A 56 -14.06 22.90 26.01
N THR A 57 -14.21 22.33 24.84
CA THR A 57 -13.37 21.24 24.35
C THR A 57 -12.43 21.75 23.27
N ARG A 58 -11.22 21.19 23.22
CA ARG A 58 -10.27 21.36 22.12
C ARG A 58 -9.85 20.00 21.58
N ILE A 59 -9.58 19.97 20.29
CA ILE A 59 -9.06 18.79 19.60
C ILE A 59 -7.57 19.01 19.39
N ILE A 60 -6.77 18.07 19.87
CA ILE A 60 -5.31 18.13 19.76
C ILE A 60 -4.87 17.05 18.78
N PHE A 61 -4.10 17.44 17.77
CA PHE A 61 -3.49 16.50 16.84
C PHE A 61 -1.99 16.42 17.12
N THR A 62 -1.52 15.21 17.41
CA THR A 62 -0.12 14.92 17.76
C THR A 62 0.66 14.24 16.65
N GLU A 63 -0.04 13.63 15.68
CA GLU A 63 0.55 12.96 14.52
C GLU A 63 -0.25 13.28 13.27
N LEU A 64 0.42 13.37 12.11
CA LEU A 64 -0.21 13.67 10.83
C LEU A 64 0.03 12.52 9.83
N PRO A 65 -0.85 12.34 8.85
CA PRO A 65 -0.61 11.42 7.75
C PRO A 65 0.69 11.76 7.02
N TYR A 66 1.36 10.72 6.52
CA TYR A 66 2.61 10.88 5.78
C TYR A 66 2.45 11.80 4.57
N GLN A 67 3.46 12.63 4.31
CA GLN A 67 3.50 13.65 3.24
C GLN A 67 2.53 14.83 3.41
N VAL A 68 1.82 14.96 4.52
CA VAL A 68 0.99 16.12 4.80
C VAL A 68 1.84 17.25 5.38
N ASN A 69 1.78 18.42 4.75
CA ASN A 69 2.44 19.62 5.25
C ASN A 69 1.58 20.32 6.30
N LYS A 70 2.05 20.36 7.57
CA LYS A 70 1.33 20.92 8.70
C LYS A 70 0.87 22.37 8.48
N ARG A 71 1.75 23.24 7.95
CA ARG A 71 1.42 24.65 7.71
C ARG A 71 0.31 24.83 6.69
N MET A 72 0.39 24.06 5.59
CA MET A 72 -0.63 24.09 4.55
C MET A 72 -1.96 23.52 5.05
N LEU A 73 -1.90 22.47 5.87
CA LEU A 73 -3.08 21.89 6.50
C LEU A 73 -3.78 22.89 7.42
N ILE A 74 -3.04 23.56 8.31
CA ILE A 74 -3.59 24.60 9.21
C ILE A 74 -4.28 25.71 8.39
N LYS A 75 -3.63 26.16 7.34
CA LYS A 75 -4.21 27.16 6.43
C LYS A 75 -5.49 26.65 5.75
N ALA A 76 -5.47 25.44 5.22
CA ALA A 76 -6.65 24.84 4.60
C ALA A 76 -7.83 24.69 5.58
N ILE A 77 -7.56 24.34 6.84
CA ILE A 77 -8.60 24.29 7.87
C ILE A 77 -9.15 25.71 8.14
N ALA A 78 -8.30 26.71 8.27
CA ALA A 78 -8.72 28.09 8.49
C ALA A 78 -9.59 28.60 7.31
N ASP A 79 -9.18 28.35 6.07
CA ASP A 79 -9.95 28.70 4.87
C ASP A 79 -11.35 28.02 4.88
N GLN A 80 -11.43 26.72 5.31
CA GLN A 80 -12.72 26.01 5.42
C GLN A 80 -13.62 26.59 6.54
N VAL A 81 -13.05 27.11 7.63
CA VAL A 81 -13.78 27.78 8.70
C VAL A 81 -14.31 29.15 8.24
N GLU A 82 -13.48 29.91 7.51
CA GLU A 82 -13.87 31.22 6.94
C GLU A 82 -14.99 31.06 5.90
N ASP A 83 -14.90 30.04 5.03
CA ASP A 83 -15.92 29.67 4.05
C ASP A 83 -17.21 29.09 4.71
N LYS A 84 -17.25 28.91 6.03
CA LYS A 84 -18.36 28.29 6.79
C LYS A 84 -18.66 26.85 6.38
N ARG A 85 -17.69 26.14 5.81
CA ARG A 85 -17.83 24.71 5.48
C ARG A 85 -17.63 23.83 6.72
N ILE A 86 -16.76 24.28 7.65
CA ILE A 86 -16.59 23.66 8.96
C ILE A 86 -16.99 24.67 10.02
N GLU A 87 -18.10 24.41 10.68
CA GLU A 87 -18.59 25.24 11.78
C GLU A 87 -18.16 24.66 13.14
N GLY A 88 -18.26 25.45 14.19
CA GLY A 88 -17.96 25.03 15.56
C GLY A 88 -16.52 25.21 16.02
N ILE A 89 -15.63 25.70 15.16
CA ILE A 89 -14.23 26.03 15.49
C ILE A 89 -14.17 27.51 15.94
N SER A 90 -13.45 27.77 17.03
CA SER A 90 -13.21 29.12 17.54
C SER A 90 -11.80 29.62 17.28
N ASP A 91 -10.79 28.73 17.34
CA ASP A 91 -9.39 29.09 17.11
C ASP A 91 -8.56 27.88 16.67
N ILE A 92 -7.47 28.13 15.94
CA ILE A 92 -6.54 27.13 15.45
C ILE A 92 -5.13 27.60 15.73
N ARG A 93 -4.34 26.80 16.48
CA ARG A 93 -2.98 27.13 16.85
C ARG A 93 -2.01 25.98 16.62
N ASP A 94 -0.77 26.34 16.29
CA ASP A 94 0.36 25.43 16.27
C ASP A 94 1.17 25.63 17.57
N GLU A 95 1.05 24.69 18.48
CA GLU A 95 1.77 24.67 19.75
C GLU A 95 2.94 23.66 19.73
N SER A 96 3.40 23.26 18.54
CA SER A 96 4.48 22.30 18.40
C SER A 96 5.80 22.87 18.93
N ASP A 97 6.51 22.06 19.68
CA ASP A 97 7.80 22.39 20.28
C ASP A 97 8.83 21.26 20.11
N ARG A 98 9.93 21.33 20.87
CA ARG A 98 10.99 20.29 20.89
C ARG A 98 10.50 18.92 21.39
N ASN A 99 9.37 18.85 22.09
CA ASN A 99 8.81 17.62 22.62
C ASN A 99 7.91 16.90 21.59
N GLY A 100 7.51 17.59 20.54
CA GLY A 100 6.73 16.99 19.46
C GLY A 100 5.76 17.94 18.78
N MET A 101 4.99 17.36 17.88
CA MET A 101 3.94 18.06 17.18
C MET A 101 2.70 18.20 18.08
N ARG A 102 2.14 19.40 18.12
CA ARG A 102 0.90 19.71 18.82
C ARG A 102 0.13 20.78 18.05
N MET A 103 -0.85 20.36 17.27
CA MET A 103 -1.80 21.23 16.59
C MET A 103 -3.10 21.26 17.39
N VAL A 104 -3.54 22.43 17.80
CA VAL A 104 -4.68 22.63 18.68
C VAL A 104 -5.81 23.31 17.91
N ILE A 105 -7.00 22.71 17.94
CA ILE A 105 -8.23 23.27 17.40
C ILE A 105 -9.21 23.48 18.55
N GLU A 106 -9.47 24.72 18.91
CA GLU A 106 -10.44 25.08 19.95
C GLU A 106 -11.85 25.12 19.39
N LEU A 107 -12.79 24.53 20.12
CA LEU A 107 -14.19 24.48 19.72
C LEU A 107 -15.02 25.57 20.41
N LYS A 108 -16.10 25.98 19.75
CA LYS A 108 -17.13 26.82 20.37
C LYS A 108 -17.87 26.03 21.44
N ARG A 109 -18.44 26.73 22.43
CA ARG A 109 -19.09 26.10 23.59
C ARG A 109 -20.20 25.10 23.21
N ASP A 110 -20.97 25.41 22.17
CA ASP A 110 -22.11 24.61 21.74
C ASP A 110 -21.79 23.62 20.62
N ALA A 111 -20.52 23.47 20.24
CA ALA A 111 -20.10 22.57 19.19
C ALA A 111 -19.93 21.14 19.71
N ASN A 112 -20.45 20.16 18.98
CA ASN A 112 -20.20 18.77 19.26
C ASN A 112 -18.80 18.38 18.75
N PRO A 113 -17.85 17.98 19.63
CA PRO A 113 -16.47 17.69 19.25
C PRO A 113 -16.34 16.59 18.21
N GLN A 114 -17.18 15.54 18.29
CA GLN A 114 -17.16 14.41 17.38
C GLN A 114 -17.62 14.80 15.96
N VAL A 115 -18.66 15.63 15.87
CA VAL A 115 -19.17 16.13 14.57
C VAL A 115 -18.11 17.01 13.89
N VAL A 116 -17.45 17.90 14.63
CA VAL A 116 -16.39 18.75 14.08
C VAL A 116 -15.21 17.89 13.64
N LEU A 117 -14.80 16.90 14.44
CA LEU A 117 -13.73 15.97 14.10
C LEU A 117 -14.02 15.20 12.81
N ASN A 118 -15.23 14.68 12.67
CA ASN A 118 -15.64 13.94 11.47
C ASN A 118 -15.64 14.84 10.23
N ARG A 119 -16.08 16.09 10.34
CA ARG A 119 -16.00 17.09 9.24
C ARG A 119 -14.55 17.41 8.88
N LEU A 120 -13.65 17.54 9.88
CA LEU A 120 -12.23 17.74 9.67
C LEU A 120 -11.60 16.57 8.91
N PHE A 121 -11.91 15.32 9.26
CA PHE A 121 -11.44 14.16 8.54
C PHE A 121 -11.99 14.06 7.12
N ALA A 122 -13.26 14.40 6.92
CA ALA A 122 -13.90 14.32 5.60
C ALA A 122 -13.42 15.41 4.62
N GLN A 123 -13.10 16.61 5.12
CA GLN A 123 -12.85 17.77 4.27
C GLN A 123 -11.40 18.24 4.25
N THR A 124 -10.51 17.63 5.03
CA THR A 124 -9.11 18.07 5.14
C THR A 124 -8.12 16.90 5.04
N GLN A 125 -6.84 17.21 4.93
CA GLN A 125 -5.77 16.21 4.90
C GLN A 125 -5.44 15.59 6.28
N LEU A 126 -6.25 15.83 7.32
CA LEU A 126 -6.19 15.08 8.58
C LEU A 126 -6.52 13.60 8.38
N GLN A 127 -7.26 13.29 7.35
CA GLN A 127 -7.42 11.96 6.80
C GLN A 127 -7.12 12.01 5.29
N THR A 128 -6.27 11.11 4.82
CA THR A 128 -5.88 11.07 3.41
C THR A 128 -5.72 9.63 2.95
N THR A 129 -5.87 9.43 1.65
CA THR A 129 -5.62 8.15 1.01
C THR A 129 -4.17 8.07 0.56
N PHE A 130 -3.44 7.08 1.06
CA PHE A 130 -2.09 6.77 0.62
C PHE A 130 -2.15 5.64 -0.41
N ALA A 131 -1.71 5.91 -1.64
CA ALA A 131 -1.65 4.91 -2.70
C ALA A 131 -0.33 4.14 -2.64
N ILE A 132 -0.41 2.82 -2.51
CA ILE A 132 0.73 1.92 -2.61
C ILE A 132 0.91 1.51 -4.07
N ASN A 133 2.15 1.62 -4.56
CA ASN A 133 2.58 1.13 -5.85
C ASN A 133 3.98 0.51 -5.71
N MET A 134 4.04 -0.82 -5.67
CA MET A 134 5.26 -1.57 -5.40
C MET A 134 6.01 -1.83 -6.72
N LEU A 135 6.42 -0.75 -7.38
CA LEU A 135 7.22 -0.79 -8.60
C LEU A 135 8.69 -1.00 -8.26
N ALA A 136 9.29 -2.03 -8.82
CA ALA A 136 10.71 -2.32 -8.67
C ALA A 136 11.36 -2.70 -10.02
N LEU A 137 12.68 -2.61 -10.06
CA LEU A 137 13.47 -3.12 -11.18
C LEU A 137 13.90 -4.54 -10.88
N VAL A 138 13.55 -5.47 -11.74
CA VAL A 138 13.94 -6.89 -11.69
C VAL A 138 14.92 -7.24 -12.80
N GLU A 139 15.43 -8.47 -12.85
CA GLU A 139 16.34 -8.96 -13.88
C GLU A 139 17.60 -8.07 -14.06
N ASN A 140 18.35 -7.89 -12.97
CA ASN A 140 19.56 -7.04 -12.96
C ASN A 140 19.27 -5.58 -13.38
N GLN A 141 18.18 -5.02 -12.89
CA GLN A 141 17.74 -3.64 -13.11
C GLN A 141 17.32 -3.32 -14.55
N ARG A 142 16.92 -4.32 -15.33
CA ARG A 142 16.56 -4.13 -16.74
C ARG A 142 15.06 -3.95 -16.96
N GLN A 143 14.22 -4.55 -16.11
CA GLN A 143 12.77 -4.56 -16.32
C GLN A 143 12.03 -3.94 -15.14
N PRO A 144 11.27 -2.82 -15.33
CA PRO A 144 10.36 -2.32 -14.32
C PRO A 144 9.12 -3.22 -14.24
N LYS A 145 8.78 -3.66 -13.02
CA LYS A 145 7.63 -4.53 -12.78
C LYS A 145 6.96 -4.18 -11.47
N ILE A 146 5.63 -4.27 -11.44
CA ILE A 146 4.87 -4.16 -10.20
C ILE A 146 4.84 -5.55 -9.55
N LEU A 147 5.28 -5.62 -8.31
CA LEU A 147 5.52 -6.87 -7.59
C LEU A 147 4.58 -6.99 -6.39
N SER A 148 4.14 -8.21 -6.10
CA SER A 148 3.54 -8.54 -4.82
C SER A 148 4.61 -8.55 -3.70
N LEU A 149 4.20 -8.51 -2.43
CA LEU A 149 5.12 -8.63 -1.29
C LEU A 149 5.97 -9.90 -1.40
N ARG A 150 5.35 -11.03 -1.70
CA ARG A 150 6.03 -12.31 -1.90
C ARG A 150 7.14 -12.19 -2.94
N HIS A 151 6.80 -11.63 -4.10
CA HIS A 151 7.74 -11.51 -5.21
C HIS A 151 8.93 -10.59 -4.90
N ILE A 152 8.69 -9.50 -4.14
CA ILE A 152 9.79 -8.62 -3.67
C ILE A 152 10.74 -9.37 -2.76
N ILE A 153 10.21 -10.18 -1.83
CA ILE A 153 11.02 -10.99 -0.91
C ILE A 153 11.82 -12.03 -1.70
N ASP A 154 11.21 -12.74 -2.64
CA ASP A 154 11.87 -13.76 -3.44
C ASP A 154 13.01 -13.14 -4.28
N GLU A 155 12.80 -12.00 -4.94
CA GLU A 155 13.83 -11.29 -5.72
C GLU A 155 14.95 -10.76 -4.81
N TYR A 156 14.62 -10.26 -3.62
CA TYR A 156 15.61 -9.81 -2.65
C TYR A 156 16.49 -10.96 -2.14
N LEU A 157 15.89 -12.09 -1.78
CA LEU A 157 16.63 -13.28 -1.32
C LEU A 157 17.56 -13.80 -2.41
N LYS A 158 17.06 -13.93 -3.63
CA LYS A 158 17.86 -14.34 -4.79
C LYS A 158 19.06 -13.39 -5.00
N PHE A 159 18.83 -12.10 -4.94
CA PHE A 159 19.90 -11.11 -5.07
C PHE A 159 20.96 -11.25 -3.96
N GLN A 160 20.54 -11.46 -2.72
CA GLN A 160 21.46 -11.65 -1.60
C GLN A 160 22.27 -12.95 -1.72
N GLU A 161 21.64 -14.04 -2.15
CA GLU A 161 22.35 -15.29 -2.47
C GLU A 161 23.42 -15.09 -3.54
N GLU A 162 23.10 -14.38 -4.63
CA GLU A 162 24.06 -14.02 -5.68
C GLU A 162 25.22 -13.17 -5.15
N ILE A 163 24.96 -12.24 -4.24
CA ILE A 163 25.98 -11.40 -3.60
C ILE A 163 26.91 -12.25 -2.75
N ILE A 164 26.38 -13.15 -1.92
CA ILE A 164 27.18 -14.05 -1.07
C ILE A 164 28.09 -14.93 -1.95
N VAL A 165 27.54 -15.56 -2.99
CA VAL A 165 28.31 -16.40 -3.92
C VAL A 165 29.41 -15.59 -4.62
N ARG A 166 29.12 -14.39 -5.08
CA ARG A 166 30.07 -13.52 -5.77
C ARG A 166 31.18 -13.04 -4.82
N ARG A 167 30.84 -12.62 -3.61
CA ARG A 167 31.78 -12.27 -2.55
C ARG A 167 32.69 -13.46 -2.23
N THR A 168 32.11 -14.62 -1.99
CA THR A 168 32.86 -15.84 -1.68
C THR A 168 33.83 -16.25 -2.80
N ARG A 169 33.42 -16.14 -4.06
CA ARG A 169 34.33 -16.39 -5.20
C ARG A 169 35.50 -15.41 -5.25
N TYR A 170 35.24 -14.15 -4.95
CA TYR A 170 36.32 -13.16 -4.88
C TYR A 170 37.27 -13.43 -3.74
N ASP A 171 36.75 -13.74 -2.53
CA ASP A 171 37.55 -14.02 -1.36
C ASP A 171 38.32 -15.35 -1.53
N LEU A 172 37.73 -16.36 -2.15
CA LEU A 172 38.39 -17.62 -2.53
C LEU A 172 39.58 -17.32 -3.43
N LYS A 173 39.38 -16.60 -4.52
CA LYS A 173 40.45 -16.25 -5.45
C LYS A 173 41.61 -15.52 -4.74
N LYS A 174 41.27 -14.59 -3.84
CA LYS A 174 42.32 -13.86 -3.07
C LYS A 174 43.08 -14.75 -2.11
N ALA A 175 42.35 -15.69 -1.46
CA ALA A 175 42.97 -16.66 -0.56
C ALA A 175 43.90 -17.64 -1.34
N GLU A 176 43.44 -18.13 -2.50
CA GLU A 176 44.24 -19.00 -3.37
C GLU A 176 45.46 -18.29 -3.89
N GLU A 177 45.36 -17.04 -4.39
CA GLU A 177 46.48 -16.23 -4.84
C GLU A 177 47.53 -16.05 -3.70
N ARG A 178 47.07 -15.82 -2.47
CA ARG A 178 47.95 -15.63 -1.32
C ARG A 178 48.56 -16.96 -0.83
N ALA A 179 47.79 -18.03 -0.78
CA ALA A 179 48.27 -19.35 -0.41
C ALA A 179 49.35 -19.84 -1.40
N HIS A 180 49.13 -19.63 -2.68
CA HIS A 180 50.08 -19.95 -3.74
C HIS A 180 51.42 -19.21 -3.58
N LEU A 181 51.40 -17.90 -3.24
CA LEU A 181 52.60 -17.16 -2.90
C LEU A 181 53.30 -17.72 -1.66
N LEU A 182 52.57 -18.04 -0.61
CA LEU A 182 53.14 -18.59 0.63
C LEU A 182 53.76 -19.94 0.41
N GLU A 183 53.19 -20.80 -0.44
CA GLU A 183 53.73 -22.09 -0.80
C GLU A 183 55.13 -21.91 -1.42
N GLY A 184 55.29 -21.00 -2.39
CA GLY A 184 56.61 -20.67 -2.97
C GLY A 184 57.59 -20.15 -1.93
N LEU A 185 57.16 -19.28 -1.03
CA LEU A 185 58.01 -18.73 0.04
C LEU A 185 58.43 -19.80 1.06
N LEU A 186 57.57 -20.75 1.38
CA LEU A 186 57.88 -21.88 2.27
C LEU A 186 58.92 -22.82 1.64
N ILE A 187 58.78 -23.13 0.32
CA ILE A 187 59.75 -23.92 -0.42
C ILE A 187 61.11 -23.22 -0.40
N ALA A 188 61.13 -21.91 -0.62
CA ALA A 188 62.38 -21.12 -0.56
C ALA A 188 63.01 -21.12 0.81
N GLN A 189 62.20 -21.05 1.88
CA GLN A 189 62.67 -21.02 3.25
C GLN A 189 63.21 -22.37 3.71
N ASP A 190 62.64 -23.48 3.26
CA ASP A 190 63.12 -24.82 3.51
C ASP A 190 64.44 -25.14 2.80
N ASN A 191 64.76 -24.40 1.71
CA ASN A 191 65.96 -24.56 0.90
C ASN A 191 66.78 -23.26 0.83
N ILE A 192 66.84 -22.48 1.91
CA ILE A 192 67.33 -21.12 1.90
C ILE A 192 68.78 -20.99 1.44
N ASP A 193 69.69 -21.90 1.83
CA ASP A 193 71.08 -21.89 1.45
C ASP A 193 71.25 -22.08 -0.06
N GLU A 194 70.44 -22.98 -0.66
CA GLU A 194 70.45 -23.22 -2.10
C GLU A 194 69.83 -22.04 -2.87
N VAL A 195 68.80 -21.44 -2.38
CA VAL A 195 68.19 -20.22 -2.94
C VAL A 195 69.20 -19.06 -2.97
N ILE A 196 69.88 -18.82 -1.84
CA ILE A 196 70.93 -17.81 -1.77
C ILE A 196 72.07 -18.11 -2.74
N HIS A 197 72.46 -19.38 -2.82
CA HIS A 197 73.56 -19.78 -3.78
C HIS A 197 73.15 -19.50 -5.23
N ILE A 198 71.92 -19.88 -5.64
CA ILE A 198 71.42 -19.63 -6.99
C ILE A 198 71.34 -18.12 -7.29
N ILE A 199 70.82 -17.32 -6.38
CA ILE A 199 70.72 -15.86 -6.58
C ILE A 199 72.09 -15.23 -6.74
N ARG A 200 73.08 -15.65 -5.93
CA ARG A 200 74.43 -15.11 -5.96
C ARG A 200 75.25 -15.57 -7.16
N SER A 201 74.98 -16.77 -7.69
CA SER A 201 75.74 -17.33 -8.85
C SER A 201 75.11 -16.94 -10.19
N SER A 202 73.91 -16.37 -10.19
CA SER A 202 73.19 -15.93 -11.39
C SER A 202 73.51 -14.47 -11.71
N TYR A 203 73.81 -14.13 -12.97
CA TYR A 203 74.04 -12.77 -13.42
C TYR A 203 72.68 -12.04 -13.68
N ASP A 204 71.82 -12.57 -14.58
CA ASP A 204 70.50 -11.97 -14.96
C ASP A 204 69.35 -12.97 -14.96
N ASN A 205 69.63 -14.26 -14.81
CA ASN A 205 68.64 -15.35 -14.94
C ASN A 205 68.29 -16.03 -13.61
N ALA A 206 68.44 -15.34 -12.47
CA ALA A 206 68.14 -15.87 -11.15
C ALA A 206 66.70 -16.37 -11.02
N LYS A 207 65.77 -15.67 -11.61
CA LYS A 207 64.33 -16.02 -11.61
C LYS A 207 64.10 -17.36 -12.34
N GLU A 208 64.61 -17.49 -13.54
CA GLU A 208 64.45 -18.72 -14.36
C GLU A 208 65.15 -19.92 -13.70
N ASN A 209 66.27 -19.72 -13.04
CA ASN A 209 66.99 -20.76 -12.31
C ASN A 209 66.21 -21.23 -11.09
N LEU A 210 65.57 -20.32 -10.34
CA LEU A 210 64.69 -20.67 -9.22
C LEU A 210 63.48 -21.43 -9.70
N MET A 211 62.83 -20.96 -10.78
CA MET A 211 61.68 -21.63 -11.39
C MET A 211 62.01 -23.07 -11.78
N THR A 212 63.10 -23.26 -12.49
CA THR A 212 63.51 -24.58 -12.97
C THR A 212 63.92 -25.51 -11.86
N ARG A 213 64.63 -24.99 -10.83
CA ARG A 213 65.13 -25.82 -9.73
C ARG A 213 64.07 -26.30 -8.76
N PHE A 214 63.15 -25.42 -8.41
CA PHE A 214 62.13 -25.69 -7.39
C PHE A 214 60.71 -25.92 -7.95
N GLY A 215 60.52 -25.87 -9.27
CA GLY A 215 59.24 -26.00 -9.91
C GLY A 215 58.28 -24.84 -9.63
N LEU A 216 58.85 -23.66 -9.39
CA LEU A 216 58.10 -22.45 -9.07
C LEU A 216 57.58 -21.77 -10.35
N ASP A 217 56.48 -21.03 -10.22
CA ASP A 217 56.05 -20.16 -11.30
C ASP A 217 56.69 -18.77 -11.25
N ASP A 218 56.35 -17.94 -12.23
CA ASP A 218 56.88 -16.60 -12.40
C ASP A 218 56.58 -15.70 -11.19
N VAL A 219 55.39 -15.81 -10.62
CA VAL A 219 54.94 -14.99 -9.50
C VAL A 219 55.59 -15.39 -8.19
N GLN A 220 55.74 -16.70 -7.95
CA GLN A 220 56.42 -17.25 -6.78
C GLN A 220 57.91 -16.92 -6.81
N ALA A 221 58.57 -17.13 -7.95
CA ALA A 221 60.00 -16.82 -8.10
C ALA A 221 60.28 -15.31 -7.91
N GLN A 222 59.40 -14.46 -8.42
CA GLN A 222 59.52 -13.01 -8.21
C GLN A 222 59.37 -12.66 -6.72
N ALA A 223 58.38 -13.24 -6.04
CA ALA A 223 58.15 -13.02 -4.60
C ALA A 223 59.38 -13.42 -3.76
N ILE A 224 60.07 -14.50 -4.13
CA ILE A 224 61.31 -14.92 -3.49
C ILE A 224 62.43 -13.89 -3.71
N LEU A 225 62.61 -13.39 -4.93
CA LEU A 225 63.61 -12.36 -5.22
C LEU A 225 63.35 -11.04 -4.48
N ASP A 226 62.10 -10.70 -4.27
CA ASP A 226 61.67 -9.49 -3.54
C ASP A 226 61.67 -9.66 -2.00
N MET A 227 62.05 -10.87 -1.52
CA MET A 227 62.06 -11.18 -0.09
C MET A 227 63.18 -10.39 0.62
N ARG A 228 62.80 -9.76 1.73
CA ARG A 228 63.77 -9.04 2.59
C ARG A 228 64.59 -10.04 3.41
N LEU A 229 65.89 -9.74 3.60
CA LEU A 229 66.79 -10.57 4.42
C LEU A 229 66.26 -10.86 5.83
N LYS A 230 65.48 -9.95 6.41
CA LYS A 230 64.84 -10.14 7.70
C LYS A 230 63.82 -11.31 7.70
N ALA A 231 63.17 -11.60 6.59
CA ALA A 231 62.18 -12.66 6.45
C ALA A 231 62.83 -14.07 6.52
N LEU A 232 64.15 -14.17 6.52
CA LEU A 232 64.91 -15.44 6.63
C LEU A 232 65.02 -15.92 8.09
N GLN A 233 64.49 -15.19 9.07
CA GLN A 233 64.52 -15.61 10.49
C GLN A 233 63.53 -16.74 10.75
N GLY A 234 63.90 -17.69 11.65
CA GLY A 234 63.06 -18.85 11.98
C GLY A 234 61.68 -18.52 12.51
N LEU A 235 61.54 -17.37 13.21
CA LEU A 235 60.23 -16.87 13.70
C LEU A 235 59.28 -16.49 12.56
N ASP A 236 59.82 -16.04 11.42
CA ASP A 236 58.99 -15.67 10.28
C ASP A 236 58.47 -16.91 9.51
N ARG A 237 59.24 -18.04 9.55
CA ARG A 237 58.78 -19.33 9.00
C ARG A 237 57.54 -19.86 9.72
N GLU A 238 57.51 -19.83 11.04
CA GLU A 238 56.32 -20.27 11.83
C GLU A 238 55.08 -19.41 11.51
N LYS A 239 55.28 -18.11 11.32
CA LYS A 239 54.21 -17.21 10.92
C LYS A 239 53.67 -17.54 9.51
N LEU A 240 54.56 -17.78 8.55
CA LEU A 240 54.17 -18.15 7.19
C LEU A 240 53.41 -19.50 7.17
N GLN A 241 53.85 -20.48 7.96
CA GLN A 241 53.18 -21.76 8.09
C GLN A 241 51.81 -21.63 8.74
N THR A 242 51.68 -20.77 9.76
CA THR A 242 50.40 -20.52 10.43
C THR A 242 49.43 -19.81 9.48
N GLU A 243 49.89 -18.74 8.78
CA GLU A 243 49.13 -18.04 7.75
C GLU A 243 48.66 -18.98 6.63
N TYR A 244 49.55 -19.86 6.17
CA TYR A 244 49.22 -20.84 5.12
C TYR A 244 48.10 -21.80 5.56
N LYS A 245 48.18 -22.36 6.77
CA LYS A 245 47.13 -23.23 7.33
C LYS A 245 45.82 -22.51 7.49
N GLU A 246 45.82 -21.28 8.01
CA GLU A 246 44.62 -20.48 8.12
C GLU A 246 43.95 -20.22 6.76
N LEU A 247 44.80 -20.02 5.72
CA LEU A 247 44.29 -19.84 4.35
C LEU A 247 43.71 -21.14 3.77
N GLU A 248 44.37 -22.29 3.99
CA GLU A 248 43.82 -23.60 3.59
C GLU A 248 42.45 -23.88 4.21
N GLU A 249 42.30 -23.58 5.50
CA GLU A 249 41.01 -23.71 6.20
C GLU A 249 39.94 -22.77 5.60
N LYS A 250 40.31 -21.50 5.30
CA LYS A 250 39.45 -20.53 4.63
C LYS A 250 39.07 -20.97 3.21
N ILE A 251 40.01 -21.44 2.43
CA ILE A 251 39.76 -21.97 1.07
C ILE A 251 38.79 -23.14 1.13
N ALA A 252 39.04 -24.10 2.02
CA ALA A 252 38.12 -25.23 2.22
C ALA A 252 36.69 -24.79 2.64
N TYR A 253 36.61 -23.78 3.48
CA TYR A 253 35.34 -23.20 3.90
C TYR A 253 34.64 -22.49 2.72
N PHE A 254 35.34 -21.67 1.94
CA PHE A 254 34.77 -20.98 0.77
C PHE A 254 34.31 -21.96 -0.31
N LEU A 255 35.07 -23.02 -0.58
CA LEU A 255 34.64 -24.08 -1.47
C LEU A 255 33.40 -24.80 -1.01
N ARG A 256 33.27 -25.02 0.30
CA ARG A 256 32.06 -25.61 0.89
C ARG A 256 30.85 -24.69 0.72
N ILE A 257 31.00 -23.36 0.91
CA ILE A 257 29.92 -22.39 0.68
C ILE A 257 29.45 -22.44 -0.79
N LEU A 258 30.38 -22.48 -1.73
CA LEU A 258 30.06 -22.46 -3.18
C LEU A 258 29.38 -23.76 -3.66
N ASN A 259 29.53 -24.85 -2.92
CA ASN A 259 28.95 -26.17 -3.24
C ASN A 259 27.70 -26.53 -2.43
N ASP A 260 27.32 -25.71 -1.45
CA ASP A 260 26.16 -25.99 -0.57
C ASP A 260 25.24 -24.78 -0.47
N GLU A 261 24.13 -24.84 -1.20
CA GLU A 261 23.08 -23.78 -1.19
C GLU A 261 22.47 -23.58 0.21
N ASN A 262 22.39 -24.63 1.04
CA ASN A 262 21.85 -24.50 2.38
C ASN A 262 22.79 -23.69 3.29
N LEU A 263 24.09 -23.84 3.07
CA LEU A 263 25.09 -23.04 3.79
C LEU A 263 25.01 -21.57 3.40
N VAL A 264 24.79 -21.26 2.10
CA VAL A 264 24.54 -19.88 1.63
C VAL A 264 23.33 -19.29 2.33
N LYS A 265 22.21 -20.03 2.43
CA LYS A 265 20.99 -19.60 3.12
C LYS A 265 21.21 -19.41 4.63
N SER A 266 22.03 -20.26 5.25
CA SER A 266 22.38 -20.11 6.66
C SER A 266 23.17 -18.81 6.92
N ILE A 267 24.17 -18.53 6.09
CA ILE A 267 24.96 -17.29 6.16
C ILE A 267 24.05 -16.07 5.97
N LEU A 268 23.18 -16.10 4.97
CA LEU A 268 22.20 -15.05 4.74
C LEU A 268 21.30 -14.80 5.97
N LYS A 269 20.81 -15.87 6.58
CA LYS A 269 20.00 -15.78 7.79
C LYS A 269 20.77 -15.16 8.96
N GLU A 270 22.01 -15.55 9.17
CA GLU A 270 22.87 -15.01 10.23
C GLU A 270 23.14 -13.52 10.03
N GLU A 271 23.49 -13.10 8.79
CA GLU A 271 23.73 -11.70 8.45
C GLU A 271 22.49 -10.84 8.63
N LEU A 272 21.31 -11.31 8.17
CA LEU A 272 20.05 -10.59 8.35
C LEU A 272 19.63 -10.51 9.82
N THR A 273 19.83 -11.56 10.60
CA THR A 273 19.54 -11.56 12.04
C THR A 273 20.41 -10.53 12.77
N ALA A 274 21.71 -10.50 12.47
CA ALA A 274 22.62 -9.51 13.07
C ALA A 274 22.24 -8.05 12.72
N ILE A 275 21.71 -7.82 11.51
CA ILE A 275 21.21 -6.51 11.12
C ILE A 275 19.92 -6.17 11.88
N ALA A 276 19.01 -7.14 12.02
CA ALA A 276 17.76 -6.96 12.76
C ALA A 276 18.02 -6.64 14.24
N ASP A 277 18.94 -7.36 14.88
CA ASP A 277 19.30 -7.15 16.29
C ASP A 277 19.95 -5.78 16.51
N LYS A 278 20.71 -5.28 15.54
CA LYS A 278 21.41 -4.00 15.67
C LYS A 278 20.54 -2.79 15.35
N TYR A 279 19.63 -2.89 14.40
CA TYR A 279 18.90 -1.76 13.84
C TYR A 279 17.38 -1.88 13.95
N GLY A 280 16.86 -2.99 14.50
CA GLY A 280 15.43 -3.18 14.70
C GLY A 280 14.88 -2.11 15.64
N ASP A 281 13.75 -1.51 15.27
CA ASP A 281 13.00 -0.56 16.09
C ASP A 281 11.51 -0.91 16.09
N ASP A 282 10.77 -0.37 17.04
CA ASP A 282 9.34 -0.59 17.16
C ASP A 282 8.57 0.13 16.03
N ARG A 283 7.45 -0.46 15.64
CA ARG A 283 6.53 0.15 14.68
C ARG A 283 6.01 1.49 15.20
N LYS A 284 6.07 2.51 14.35
CA LYS A 284 5.67 3.89 14.67
C LYS A 284 4.21 4.15 14.29
N THR A 285 3.75 3.62 13.14
CA THR A 285 2.40 3.80 12.63
C THR A 285 1.47 2.74 13.22
N GLU A 286 0.39 3.16 13.86
CA GLU A 286 -0.64 2.26 14.36
C GLU A 286 -1.50 1.72 13.21
N ILE A 287 -1.93 0.47 13.31
CA ILE A 287 -2.92 -0.11 12.39
C ILE A 287 -4.13 -0.46 13.24
N GLN A 288 -5.24 0.24 13.01
CA GLN A 288 -6.51 -0.04 13.65
C GLN A 288 -7.32 -0.96 12.76
N ASP A 289 -7.82 -2.04 13.35
CA ASP A 289 -8.82 -2.86 12.70
C ASP A 289 -10.15 -2.11 12.78
N VAL A 290 -10.63 -1.65 11.67
CA VAL A 290 -11.96 -1.10 11.58
C VAL A 290 -12.88 -2.30 11.43
N GLU A 291 -13.65 -2.59 12.46
CA GLU A 291 -14.81 -3.48 12.39
C GLU A 291 -15.85 -2.78 11.51
N ASP A 292 -15.93 -2.99 10.30
CA ASP A 292 -16.56 -2.23 9.22
C ASP A 292 -15.68 -1.07 8.75
N GLU A 293 -15.37 -1.05 7.46
CA GLU A 293 -15.02 0.18 6.77
C GLU A 293 -15.99 1.24 7.29
N LEU A 294 -15.49 2.28 7.97
CA LEU A 294 -16.33 3.45 8.26
C LEU A 294 -16.93 3.81 6.92
N ASP A 295 -18.17 3.39 6.74
CA ASP A 295 -18.87 3.57 5.49
C ASP A 295 -18.82 5.08 5.27
N ILE A 296 -18.44 5.52 4.08
CA ILE A 296 -18.56 6.93 3.71
C ILE A 296 -19.95 7.44 4.14
N GLU A 297 -20.87 6.53 4.27
CA GLU A 297 -22.22 6.68 4.77
C GLU A 297 -22.29 7.23 6.21
N ASP A 298 -21.42 6.77 7.14
CA ASP A 298 -21.38 7.26 8.53
C ASP A 298 -20.86 8.71 8.64
N LEU A 299 -20.19 9.20 7.59
CA LEU A 299 -19.70 10.58 7.50
C LEU A 299 -20.71 11.53 6.84
N ILE A 300 -21.78 10.99 6.26
CA ILE A 300 -22.82 11.73 5.56
C ILE A 300 -24.03 11.86 6.48
N GLU A 301 -24.49 13.09 6.68
CA GLU A 301 -25.70 13.34 7.45
C GLU A 301 -26.89 12.64 6.78
N GLU A 302 -27.62 11.83 7.57
CA GLU A 302 -28.84 11.19 7.08
C GLU A 302 -29.91 12.26 6.89
N GLU A 303 -30.25 12.53 5.65
CA GLU A 303 -31.24 13.55 5.27
C GLU A 303 -32.29 12.97 4.32
N GLN A 304 -33.56 13.38 4.50
CA GLN A 304 -34.61 13.07 3.55
C GLN A 304 -34.50 13.98 2.33
N CYS A 305 -34.39 13.38 1.17
CA CYS A 305 -34.26 14.07 -0.11
C CYS A 305 -35.35 13.67 -1.10
N VAL A 306 -35.71 14.59 -1.97
CA VAL A 306 -36.54 14.32 -3.14
C VAL A 306 -35.62 13.96 -4.32
N PHE A 307 -35.80 12.78 -4.86
CA PHE A 307 -35.11 12.30 -6.05
C PHE A 307 -36.00 12.50 -7.26
N THR A 308 -35.48 13.06 -8.32
CA THR A 308 -36.22 13.37 -9.55
C THR A 308 -35.44 12.85 -10.74
N LEU A 309 -36.11 12.07 -11.61
CA LEU A 309 -35.57 11.58 -12.89
C LEU A 309 -36.41 12.12 -14.04
N THR A 310 -35.75 12.59 -15.10
CA THR A 310 -36.42 13.02 -16.33
C THR A 310 -36.27 11.96 -17.43
N GLU A 311 -37.12 12.04 -18.46
CA GLU A 311 -37.14 11.14 -19.62
C GLU A 311 -35.79 11.15 -20.39
N ASN A 312 -35.13 12.31 -20.43
CA ASN A 312 -33.82 12.46 -21.06
C ASN A 312 -32.65 12.04 -20.13
N GLY A 313 -32.96 11.40 -19.00
CA GLY A 313 -31.95 10.81 -18.09
C GLY A 313 -31.24 11.84 -17.20
N TYR A 314 -31.86 12.98 -16.89
CA TYR A 314 -31.33 13.89 -15.87
C TYR A 314 -31.87 13.51 -14.51
N ILE A 315 -30.96 13.34 -13.56
CA ILE A 315 -31.27 12.99 -12.17
C ILE A 315 -30.70 14.01 -11.21
N LYS A 316 -31.39 14.26 -10.13
CA LYS A 316 -30.96 15.06 -8.98
C LYS A 316 -31.54 14.57 -7.67
N ARG A 317 -30.89 14.92 -6.59
CA ARG A 317 -31.51 14.92 -5.25
C ARG A 317 -31.62 16.37 -4.74
N THR A 318 -32.69 16.65 -4.02
CA THR A 318 -32.91 17.95 -3.40
C THR A 318 -33.39 17.71 -1.96
N PRO A 319 -32.78 18.33 -0.94
CA PRO A 319 -33.24 18.21 0.43
C PRO A 319 -34.75 18.56 0.57
N VAL A 320 -35.50 17.78 1.37
CA VAL A 320 -36.90 18.05 1.62
C VAL A 320 -37.09 19.42 2.26
N SER A 321 -36.14 19.89 3.03
CA SER A 321 -36.11 21.22 3.65
C SER A 321 -36.26 22.38 2.67
N GLU A 322 -35.83 22.20 1.41
CA GLU A 322 -36.03 23.20 0.35
C GLU A 322 -37.47 23.30 -0.13
N TYR A 323 -38.32 22.32 0.19
CA TYR A 323 -39.75 22.30 -0.17
C TYR A 323 -40.57 22.83 0.98
N ALA A 324 -40.71 24.16 1.09
CA ALA A 324 -41.55 24.77 2.09
C ALA A 324 -43.05 24.36 1.91
N ALA A 325 -43.71 24.05 3.01
CA ALA A 325 -45.17 23.79 3.02
C ALA A 325 -45.92 24.98 2.41
N GLN A 326 -46.86 24.70 1.51
CA GLN A 326 -47.65 25.73 0.85
C GLN A 326 -48.96 25.96 1.61
N SER A 327 -49.24 27.21 1.96
CA SER A 327 -50.54 27.58 2.57
C SER A 327 -51.65 27.53 1.53
N LYS A 328 -52.90 27.29 2.00
CA LYS A 328 -54.08 27.34 1.12
C LYS A 328 -54.15 28.70 0.38
N GLY A 329 -54.21 28.64 -0.93
CA GLY A 329 -54.25 29.85 -1.81
C GLY A 329 -52.93 30.38 -2.34
N GLY A 330 -51.80 29.67 -2.14
CA GLY A 330 -50.50 30.04 -2.69
C GLY A 330 -50.39 29.71 -4.21
N MET A 331 -49.63 30.53 -4.94
CA MET A 331 -49.24 30.19 -6.32
C MET A 331 -48.28 28.97 -6.32
N GLY A 332 -48.49 28.04 -7.26
CA GLY A 332 -47.63 26.86 -7.44
C GLY A 332 -46.16 27.25 -7.62
N LYS A 333 -45.24 26.52 -6.97
CA LYS A 333 -43.81 26.69 -7.09
C LYS A 333 -43.25 25.71 -8.11
N LYS A 334 -42.37 26.18 -9.01
CA LYS A 334 -41.64 25.32 -9.97
C LYS A 334 -40.72 24.36 -9.24
N GLY A 335 -40.91 23.04 -9.43
CA GLY A 335 -40.09 22.00 -8.79
C GLY A 335 -38.84 21.62 -9.55
N ILE A 336 -38.82 21.84 -10.88
CA ILE A 336 -37.67 21.57 -11.74
C ILE A 336 -37.77 22.45 -13.01
N THR A 337 -36.63 22.80 -13.57
CA THR A 337 -36.58 23.41 -14.92
C THR A 337 -36.09 22.35 -15.90
N THR A 338 -37.00 21.89 -16.76
CA THR A 338 -36.71 20.93 -17.84
C THR A 338 -36.40 21.70 -19.14
N ARG A 339 -35.78 21.07 -20.13
CA ARG A 339 -35.74 21.57 -21.52
C ARG A 339 -37.15 21.47 -22.13
N GLU A 340 -37.42 22.19 -23.22
CA GLU A 340 -38.75 22.31 -23.83
C GLU A 340 -39.40 20.93 -24.19
N GLU A 341 -38.61 19.85 -24.32
CA GLU A 341 -39.07 18.50 -24.69
C GLU A 341 -38.75 17.44 -23.63
N ASP A 342 -38.44 17.81 -22.37
CA ASP A 342 -38.06 16.87 -21.32
C ASP A 342 -39.10 16.82 -20.20
N THR A 343 -39.60 15.64 -19.86
CA THR A 343 -40.61 15.43 -18.85
C THR A 343 -40.08 14.66 -17.64
N VAL A 344 -40.66 14.91 -16.47
CA VAL A 344 -40.33 14.16 -15.25
C VAL A 344 -40.99 12.80 -15.31
N VAL A 345 -40.18 11.73 -15.24
CA VAL A 345 -40.66 10.35 -15.29
C VAL A 345 -40.89 9.79 -13.90
N ASP A 346 -40.01 10.11 -12.96
CA ASP A 346 -40.09 9.56 -11.61
C ASP A 346 -39.71 10.59 -10.54
N VAL A 347 -40.48 10.59 -9.43
CA VAL A 347 -40.23 11.46 -8.27
C VAL A 347 -40.59 10.69 -7.01
N PHE A 348 -39.68 10.53 -6.09
CA PHE A 348 -39.93 9.94 -4.78
C PHE A 348 -39.07 10.58 -3.70
N THR A 349 -39.42 10.34 -2.45
CA THR A 349 -38.64 10.73 -1.28
C THR A 349 -37.93 9.52 -0.71
N ALA A 350 -36.63 9.68 -0.43
CA ALA A 350 -35.82 8.64 0.19
C ALA A 350 -34.69 9.29 1.02
N SER A 351 -34.11 8.51 1.93
CA SER A 351 -32.93 8.95 2.69
C SER A 351 -31.67 9.00 1.80
N THR A 352 -30.75 9.88 2.15
CA THR A 352 -29.39 9.87 1.58
C THR A 352 -28.72 8.51 1.73
N HIS A 353 -29.07 7.73 2.75
CA HIS A 353 -28.52 6.40 3.06
C HIS A 353 -29.26 5.25 2.38
N ASP A 354 -30.41 5.49 1.72
CA ASP A 354 -31.13 4.45 1.01
C ASP A 354 -30.38 3.98 -0.24
N TYR A 355 -30.55 2.70 -0.57
CA TYR A 355 -30.12 2.15 -1.85
C TYR A 355 -31.11 2.53 -2.94
N ILE A 356 -30.61 3.09 -4.03
CA ILE A 356 -31.42 3.40 -5.23
C ILE A 356 -31.00 2.46 -6.34
N LEU A 357 -31.98 1.71 -6.84
CA LEU A 357 -31.84 0.77 -7.94
C LEU A 357 -32.40 1.41 -9.22
N PHE A 358 -31.62 1.35 -10.28
CA PHE A 358 -31.96 1.85 -11.61
C PHE A 358 -32.19 0.66 -12.54
N PHE A 359 -33.38 0.56 -13.09
CA PHE A 359 -33.74 -0.49 -14.03
C PHE A 359 -33.75 0.07 -15.44
N THR A 360 -33.08 -0.60 -16.38
CA THR A 360 -32.95 -0.15 -17.77
C THR A 360 -33.83 -0.96 -18.73
N ASP A 361 -34.07 -0.41 -19.89
CA ASP A 361 -34.81 -1.03 -20.98
C ASP A 361 -34.12 -2.28 -21.55
N THR A 362 -32.81 -2.43 -21.33
CA THR A 362 -32.03 -3.63 -21.67
C THR A 362 -32.12 -4.74 -20.62
N GLY A 363 -32.84 -4.52 -19.50
CA GLY A 363 -32.99 -5.48 -18.41
C GLY A 363 -31.83 -5.54 -17.44
N LYS A 364 -30.94 -4.54 -17.46
CA LYS A 364 -29.89 -4.37 -16.47
C LYS A 364 -30.41 -3.62 -15.26
N VAL A 365 -29.77 -3.89 -14.10
CA VAL A 365 -30.00 -3.12 -12.87
C VAL A 365 -28.66 -2.58 -12.36
N TYR A 366 -28.67 -1.32 -11.96
CA TYR A 366 -27.55 -0.63 -11.33
C TYR A 366 -27.98 -0.21 -9.93
N ARG A 367 -27.01 -0.17 -8.99
CA ARG A 367 -27.23 0.23 -7.61
C ARG A 367 -26.33 1.38 -7.21
N LYS A 368 -26.89 2.38 -6.56
CA LYS A 368 -26.20 3.50 -5.93
C LYS A 368 -26.82 3.81 -4.58
N LYS A 369 -26.04 4.45 -3.69
CA LYS A 369 -26.58 5.06 -2.49
C LYS A 369 -27.15 6.45 -2.79
N GLY A 370 -28.16 6.89 -2.07
CA GLY A 370 -28.81 8.20 -2.30
C GLY A 370 -27.82 9.36 -2.27
N TYR A 371 -26.85 9.34 -1.36
CA TYR A 371 -25.80 10.36 -1.26
C TYR A 371 -24.85 10.41 -2.47
N GLN A 372 -24.75 9.34 -3.27
CA GLN A 372 -23.94 9.31 -4.48
C GLN A 372 -24.58 10.05 -5.66
N ILE A 373 -25.86 10.42 -5.52
CA ILE A 373 -26.56 11.24 -6.50
C ILE A 373 -26.29 12.70 -6.17
N PRO A 374 -25.77 13.52 -7.11
CA PRO A 374 -25.44 14.91 -6.86
C PRO A 374 -26.61 15.72 -6.36
N GLU A 375 -26.37 16.51 -5.33
CA GLU A 375 -27.32 17.49 -4.81
C GLU A 375 -27.46 18.65 -5.78
N SER A 376 -28.67 19.11 -5.96
CA SER A 376 -28.98 20.23 -6.82
C SER A 376 -30.19 20.98 -6.28
N GLY A 377 -30.14 22.30 -6.35
CA GLY A 377 -31.22 23.15 -5.93
C GLY A 377 -32.52 22.85 -6.68
N LYS A 378 -33.64 23.28 -6.09
CA LYS A 378 -35.00 23.01 -6.55
C LYS A 378 -35.26 23.31 -8.04
N ALA A 379 -34.73 24.40 -8.55
CA ALA A 379 -34.91 24.81 -9.96
C ALA A 379 -33.86 24.26 -10.92
N ALA A 380 -32.82 23.57 -10.40
CA ALA A 380 -31.72 23.05 -11.23
C ALA A 380 -32.17 21.83 -12.05
N LYS A 381 -31.51 21.64 -13.20
CA LYS A 381 -31.79 20.55 -14.13
C LYS A 381 -31.32 19.19 -13.65
N GLY A 382 -30.30 19.15 -12.80
CA GLY A 382 -29.65 17.91 -12.35
C GLY A 382 -28.51 17.47 -13.25
N THR A 383 -27.96 16.28 -12.97
CA THR A 383 -26.83 15.65 -13.65
C THR A 383 -27.32 14.53 -14.56
N ASN A 384 -26.69 14.37 -15.73
CA ASN A 384 -27.06 13.27 -16.61
C ASN A 384 -26.62 11.93 -15.98
N ILE A 385 -27.51 10.95 -16.01
CA ILE A 385 -27.36 9.66 -15.35
C ILE A 385 -26.15 8.86 -15.85
N VAL A 386 -25.68 9.08 -17.10
CA VAL A 386 -24.46 8.47 -17.64
C VAL A 386 -23.20 8.83 -16.85
N ASN A 387 -23.23 9.93 -16.11
CA ASN A 387 -22.12 10.36 -15.24
C ASN A 387 -22.18 9.69 -13.85
N ILE A 388 -23.25 8.97 -13.53
CA ILE A 388 -23.49 8.35 -12.23
C ILE A 388 -23.40 6.83 -12.33
N ILE A 389 -23.97 6.25 -13.38
CA ILE A 389 -23.95 4.82 -13.66
C ILE A 389 -23.42 4.57 -15.10
N GLN A 390 -22.76 3.41 -15.28
CA GLN A 390 -22.16 3.05 -16.57
C GLN A 390 -23.18 2.41 -17.51
N VAL A 391 -24.10 3.23 -18.03
CA VAL A 391 -25.05 2.78 -19.05
C VAL A 391 -24.41 2.69 -20.44
N GLU A 392 -24.81 1.71 -21.22
CA GLU A 392 -24.34 1.56 -22.62
C GLU A 392 -25.00 2.60 -23.54
N THR A 393 -24.37 2.80 -24.70
CA THR A 393 -24.89 3.75 -25.70
C THR A 393 -26.30 3.31 -26.16
N GLY A 394 -27.29 4.16 -25.92
CA GLY A 394 -28.69 3.89 -26.27
C GLY A 394 -29.51 3.23 -25.16
N GLU A 395 -28.92 2.80 -24.07
CA GLU A 395 -29.61 2.25 -22.91
C GLU A 395 -30.28 3.36 -22.07
N ARG A 396 -31.54 3.17 -21.67
CA ARG A 396 -32.32 4.15 -20.92
C ARG A 396 -32.80 3.58 -19.58
N VAL A 397 -32.80 4.39 -18.55
CA VAL A 397 -33.41 4.05 -17.26
C VAL A 397 -34.90 4.21 -17.35
N GLN A 398 -35.64 3.15 -17.05
CA GLN A 398 -37.11 3.09 -17.14
C GLN A 398 -37.79 3.26 -15.80
N ALA A 399 -37.13 2.86 -14.70
CA ALA A 399 -37.68 2.96 -13.35
C ALA A 399 -36.58 3.08 -12.31
N MET A 400 -36.89 3.75 -11.21
CA MET A 400 -36.08 3.81 -10.01
C MET A 400 -36.86 3.27 -8.82
N ILE A 401 -36.21 2.50 -7.95
CA ILE A 401 -36.81 2.00 -6.69
C ILE A 401 -35.77 2.20 -5.59
N HIS A 402 -36.20 2.61 -4.41
CA HIS A 402 -35.35 2.74 -3.25
C HIS A 402 -35.60 1.65 -2.20
N PHE A 403 -34.57 1.26 -1.47
CA PHE A 403 -34.61 0.33 -0.34
C PHE A 403 -33.71 0.82 0.77
N ARG A 404 -34.22 0.82 1.99
CA ARG A 404 -33.42 1.17 3.16
C ARG A 404 -32.46 0.03 3.51
N ASP A 405 -32.94 -1.21 3.47
CA ASP A 405 -32.15 -2.41 3.76
C ASP A 405 -32.39 -3.48 2.71
N LEU A 406 -31.31 -3.94 2.11
CA LEU A 406 -31.32 -5.06 1.15
C LEU A 406 -31.29 -6.44 1.84
N ASN A 407 -31.08 -6.49 3.17
CA ASN A 407 -31.11 -7.74 3.95
C ASN A 407 -32.51 -8.05 4.52
N ALA A 408 -33.53 -7.24 4.19
CA ALA A 408 -34.86 -7.44 4.71
C ALA A 408 -35.42 -8.82 4.29
N GLU A 409 -35.70 -9.67 5.28
CA GLU A 409 -36.26 -10.99 5.06
C GLU A 409 -37.71 -10.87 4.52
N ASN A 410 -38.08 -11.79 3.61
CA ASN A 410 -39.42 -11.86 2.99
C ASN A 410 -39.80 -10.66 2.09
N LEU A 411 -38.81 -9.84 1.67
CA LEU A 411 -39.06 -8.79 0.68
C LEU A 411 -38.71 -9.28 -0.71
N PHE A 412 -39.63 -9.11 -1.67
CA PHE A 412 -39.47 -9.59 -3.04
C PHE A 412 -39.68 -8.45 -4.03
N LEU A 413 -38.82 -8.40 -5.03
CA LEU A 413 -38.99 -7.57 -6.21
C LEU A 413 -39.73 -8.37 -7.29
N THR A 414 -40.88 -7.87 -7.74
CA THR A 414 -41.64 -8.46 -8.86
C THR A 414 -41.56 -7.53 -10.06
N MET A 415 -41.08 -8.05 -11.16
CA MET A 415 -40.91 -7.33 -12.42
C MET A 415 -41.82 -7.94 -13.48
N VAL A 416 -42.45 -7.08 -14.28
CA VAL A 416 -43.29 -7.50 -15.41
C VAL A 416 -42.80 -6.79 -16.66
N THR A 417 -42.51 -7.57 -17.71
CA THR A 417 -42.12 -7.00 -18.99
C THR A 417 -43.32 -6.65 -19.85
N ARG A 418 -43.11 -5.80 -20.87
CA ARG A 418 -44.16 -5.45 -21.87
C ARG A 418 -44.77 -6.69 -22.55
N ASN A 419 -44.00 -7.78 -22.69
CA ASN A 419 -44.45 -9.03 -23.31
C ASN A 419 -45.16 -9.98 -22.30
N GLY A 420 -45.44 -9.54 -21.07
CA GLY A 420 -46.15 -10.32 -20.07
C GLY A 420 -45.27 -11.28 -19.28
N THR A 421 -43.96 -11.30 -19.48
CA THR A 421 -43.06 -12.13 -18.66
C THR A 421 -42.95 -11.55 -17.27
N VAL A 422 -43.23 -12.38 -16.25
CA VAL A 422 -43.16 -12.00 -14.85
C VAL A 422 -42.00 -12.71 -14.16
N LYS A 423 -41.17 -11.97 -13.45
CA LYS A 423 -40.10 -12.51 -12.61
C LYS A 423 -40.23 -11.97 -11.19
N ARG A 424 -40.10 -12.85 -10.24
CA ARG A 424 -40.04 -12.50 -8.81
C ARG A 424 -38.73 -12.96 -8.22
N LEU A 425 -37.98 -12.08 -7.54
CA LEU A 425 -36.74 -12.41 -6.87
C LEU A 425 -36.67 -11.80 -5.48
N PRO A 426 -35.98 -12.45 -4.51
CA PRO A 426 -35.71 -11.87 -3.20
C PRO A 426 -34.84 -10.63 -3.34
N VAL A 427 -35.15 -9.58 -2.57
CA VAL A 427 -34.38 -8.32 -2.59
C VAL A 427 -32.92 -8.56 -2.16
N GLU A 428 -32.68 -9.54 -1.28
CA GLU A 428 -31.34 -9.95 -0.85
C GLU A 428 -30.40 -10.30 -2.02
N THR A 429 -30.92 -10.85 -3.12
CA THR A 429 -30.12 -11.17 -4.31
C THR A 429 -29.51 -9.93 -4.98
N LEU A 430 -30.05 -8.74 -4.70
CA LEU A 430 -29.57 -7.45 -5.21
C LEU A 430 -28.42 -6.86 -4.37
N LYS A 431 -28.05 -7.52 -3.27
CA LYS A 431 -26.92 -7.12 -2.42
C LYS A 431 -25.58 -7.19 -3.15
N ASN A 432 -25.39 -8.17 -4.04
CA ASN A 432 -24.12 -8.45 -4.71
C ASN A 432 -24.07 -7.94 -6.16
N LEU A 433 -24.81 -6.87 -6.48
CA LEU A 433 -24.77 -6.26 -7.80
C LEU A 433 -23.39 -5.67 -8.11
N ARG A 434 -22.86 -5.98 -9.28
CA ARG A 434 -21.60 -5.40 -9.78
C ARG A 434 -21.82 -3.94 -10.19
N ASN A 435 -20.78 -3.10 -10.06
CA ASN A 435 -20.86 -1.68 -10.42
C ASN A 435 -21.19 -1.43 -11.91
N ASN A 436 -20.90 -2.40 -12.78
CA ASN A 436 -21.16 -2.33 -14.23
C ASN A 436 -22.57 -2.78 -14.61
N GLY A 437 -23.47 -2.94 -13.65
CA GLY A 437 -24.80 -3.46 -13.87
C GLY A 437 -24.88 -5.00 -13.91
N CYS A 438 -26.03 -5.54 -13.59
CA CYS A 438 -26.32 -6.99 -13.64
C CYS A 438 -27.58 -7.22 -14.48
N LEU A 439 -27.53 -8.16 -15.43
CA LEU A 439 -28.69 -8.60 -16.20
C LEU A 439 -29.58 -9.47 -15.31
N LEU A 440 -30.79 -8.99 -15.00
CA LEU A 440 -31.75 -9.72 -14.17
C LEU A 440 -32.59 -10.73 -14.95
N TYR A 441 -32.69 -10.58 -16.25
CA TYR A 441 -33.55 -11.42 -17.10
C TYR A 441 -32.92 -12.70 -17.64
N THR A 442 -31.59 -12.87 -17.52
CA THR A 442 -30.85 -14.03 -18.04
C THR A 442 -30.50 -15.08 -16.98
N SER A 443 -30.79 -14.86 -15.70
CA SER A 443 -30.58 -15.88 -14.68
C SER A 443 -31.73 -16.87 -14.72
N PRO A 444 -31.49 -18.19 -14.99
CA PRO A 444 -32.55 -19.18 -14.90
C PRO A 444 -33.13 -19.20 -13.50
N SER A 445 -34.46 -19.24 -13.39
CA SER A 445 -35.13 -19.44 -12.12
C SER A 445 -34.72 -20.80 -11.54
N PRO A 446 -34.50 -20.94 -10.20
CA PRO A 446 -34.23 -22.27 -9.62
C PRO A 446 -35.30 -23.34 -9.89
N ARG A 447 -36.43 -22.96 -10.50
CA ARG A 447 -37.50 -23.86 -10.89
C ARG A 447 -37.52 -24.29 -12.38
N ASP A 448 -36.64 -23.71 -13.20
CA ASP A 448 -36.56 -24.07 -14.62
C ASP A 448 -35.81 -25.41 -14.89
N GLY A 449 -35.30 -26.05 -13.82
CA GLY A 449 -34.64 -27.36 -13.87
C GLY A 449 -35.49 -28.55 -13.42
N ALA A 450 -36.79 -28.36 -13.16
CA ALA A 450 -37.65 -29.42 -12.65
C ALA A 450 -38.89 -29.73 -13.56
N THR A 451 -38.64 -29.83 -14.87
CA THR A 451 -39.58 -30.49 -15.81
C THR A 451 -38.81 -31.12 -16.93
N SER A 452 -38.40 -32.36 -16.71
CA SER A 452 -38.39 -33.44 -17.68
C SER A 452 -38.37 -34.77 -16.93
#